data_46e3ddb7b4936bd450a1d3a4a5676e5a
#
_entry.id   46e3ddb7b4936bd450a1d3a4a5676e5a
#
_cell.length_a   1.000
_cell.length_b   1.000
_cell.length_c   1.000
_cell.angle_alpha   90.00
_cell.angle_beta   90.00
_cell.angle_gamma   90.00
#
_symmetry.space_group_name_H-M   'P 1'
#
loop_
_entity.id
_entity.type
_entity.pdbx_description
1 polymer ?
#
loop_
_entity_poly.entity_id
_entity_poly.type
_entity_poly.pdbx_seq_one_letter_code
_entity_poly.pdbx_strand_id
1 'polypeptide(L)'
;QACGDTVRNVLGCPVAGVDAGEWFDATADLLAVEARMARTKEFSNLPRKFKMSVSGCRHRCAQPEVNDLALVGHVHPDGREGFDLLVGGGLSSSPRFADRLGVFVPRAEAPEVMAAITSAYRDHGNRDKRTRARIKFLLAAWGPERFREVVERDYLGRRLEDGPEAPPSPDAHRDHVGVHRQRDGRNFVGVAPLVGRTDGDTLVAVAELARELGRGRARLTTQQKLVVLDVPDQRVDEAVARLDTLGLPAFPSQFHRGAMACTGLTFCKLALVPTKEPAVELIKELEEAFPGFDGKVRLNVNGCPNSCARYQLSDIGLAGGESAGEGNYQLHLGGDLGEGLAFGHRVRERVPASDTGAVVRGLVAGYLAERQAGETLQSWLRRQPPETLAAMSKPAVVGGA
;
A
#
# COMPACT_ATOMS: atom_id res chain seq x y z
N GLN A 1 10.75 -11.60 -10.74
CA GLN A 1 11.52 -12.19 -9.62
C GLN A 1 11.02 -11.62 -8.30
N ALA A 2 10.62 -12.48 -7.38
CA ALA A 2 10.10 -12.05 -6.08
C ALA A 2 11.13 -12.09 -4.94
N CYS A 3 12.31 -12.67 -5.13
CA CYS A 3 13.32 -12.89 -4.09
C CYS A 3 14.70 -12.36 -4.48
N GLY A 4 15.54 -12.12 -3.45
CA GLY A 4 16.92 -11.69 -3.61
C GLY A 4 17.16 -10.19 -3.45
N ASP A 5 18.43 -9.83 -3.55
CA ASP A 5 18.90 -8.44 -3.48
C ASP A 5 18.95 -7.87 -4.91
N THR A 6 17.78 -7.66 -5.45
CA THR A 6 17.52 -7.25 -6.83
C THR A 6 16.33 -6.31 -6.90
N VAL A 7 16.13 -5.71 -8.05
CA VAL A 7 14.91 -4.98 -8.40
C VAL A 7 13.69 -5.91 -8.30
N ARG A 8 12.63 -5.42 -7.69
CA ARG A 8 11.34 -6.11 -7.58
C ARG A 8 10.41 -5.66 -8.70
N ASN A 9 9.21 -6.25 -8.78
CA ASN A 9 8.16 -5.80 -9.69
C ASN A 9 7.98 -4.29 -9.56
N VAL A 10 7.82 -3.61 -10.69
CA VAL A 10 7.41 -2.20 -10.71
C VAL A 10 5.91 -2.14 -10.44
N LEU A 11 5.51 -1.39 -9.42
CA LEU A 11 4.11 -1.21 -9.06
C LEU A 11 3.50 -0.05 -9.88
N GLY A 12 2.24 -0.20 -10.28
CA GLY A 12 1.47 0.82 -10.97
C GLY A 12 0.05 0.94 -10.44
N CYS A 13 -0.69 1.89 -10.99
CA CYS A 13 -2.12 2.01 -10.72
C CYS A 13 -2.88 0.85 -11.38
N PRO A 14 -3.74 0.11 -10.66
CA PRO A 14 -4.50 -1.01 -11.25
C PRO A 14 -5.51 -0.57 -12.30
N VAL A 15 -5.89 0.70 -12.34
CA VAL A 15 -6.81 1.28 -13.30
C VAL A 15 -6.12 2.28 -14.26
N ALA A 16 -4.79 2.18 -14.41
CA ALA A 16 -4.03 2.98 -15.38
C ALA A 16 -4.58 2.76 -16.80
N GLY A 17 -4.71 3.84 -17.55
CA GLY A 17 -5.26 3.89 -18.90
C GLY A 17 -6.78 3.92 -18.99
N VAL A 18 -7.49 3.77 -17.85
CA VAL A 18 -8.97 3.81 -17.84
C VAL A 18 -9.56 4.77 -16.81
N ASP A 19 -8.80 5.18 -15.81
CA ASP A 19 -9.28 6.08 -14.74
C ASP A 19 -9.51 7.50 -15.28
N ALA A 20 -10.70 8.04 -15.07
CA ALA A 20 -11.00 9.43 -15.43
C ALA A 20 -10.18 10.45 -14.61
N GLY A 21 -9.67 10.05 -13.44
CA GLY A 21 -8.90 10.90 -12.53
C GLY A 21 -7.38 10.88 -12.74
N GLU A 22 -6.84 10.12 -13.70
CA GLU A 22 -5.39 10.13 -13.97
C GLU A 22 -4.97 11.35 -14.79
N TRP A 23 -3.74 11.82 -14.56
CA TRP A 23 -3.12 12.89 -15.39
C TRP A 23 -2.86 12.38 -16.80
N PHE A 24 -2.26 11.20 -16.89
CA PHE A 24 -1.98 10.49 -18.13
C PHE A 24 -1.84 8.98 -17.86
N ASP A 25 -1.99 8.18 -18.91
CA ASP A 25 -1.72 6.74 -18.83
C ASP A 25 -0.20 6.48 -18.76
N ALA A 26 0.26 6.05 -17.59
CA ALA A 26 1.67 5.70 -17.35
C ALA A 26 1.98 4.22 -17.58
N THR A 27 1.09 3.44 -18.23
CA THR A 27 1.32 2.01 -18.47
C THR A 27 2.56 1.76 -19.31
N ALA A 28 2.75 2.55 -20.39
CA ALA A 28 3.92 2.43 -21.25
C ALA A 28 5.22 2.80 -20.52
N ASP A 29 5.18 3.83 -19.67
CA ASP A 29 6.33 4.27 -18.88
C ASP A 29 6.72 3.19 -17.86
N LEU A 30 5.75 2.59 -17.17
CA LEU A 30 5.97 1.49 -16.24
C LEU A 30 6.62 0.29 -16.93
N LEU A 31 6.10 -0.11 -18.09
CA LEU A 31 6.65 -1.23 -18.86
C LEU A 31 8.06 -0.94 -19.38
N ALA A 32 8.35 0.31 -19.79
CA ALA A 32 9.68 0.71 -20.21
C ALA A 32 10.67 0.66 -19.04
N VAL A 33 10.28 1.13 -17.86
CA VAL A 33 11.08 1.01 -16.62
C VAL A 33 11.30 -0.47 -16.26
N GLU A 34 10.28 -1.31 -16.32
CA GLU A 34 10.42 -2.74 -16.05
C GLU A 34 11.39 -3.39 -17.05
N ALA A 35 11.23 -3.13 -18.34
CA ALA A 35 12.10 -3.67 -19.39
C ALA A 35 13.56 -3.25 -19.21
N ARG A 36 13.80 -1.99 -18.80
CA ARG A 36 15.15 -1.46 -18.58
C ARG A 36 15.83 -2.08 -17.35
N MET A 37 15.08 -2.42 -16.32
CA MET A 37 15.65 -2.71 -15.00
C MET A 37 15.44 -4.15 -14.52
N ALA A 38 14.29 -4.75 -14.82
CA ALA A 38 13.95 -6.06 -14.30
C ALA A 38 14.73 -7.16 -15.02
N ARG A 39 15.20 -8.16 -14.26
CA ARG A 39 15.90 -9.34 -14.79
C ARG A 39 17.22 -9.04 -15.50
N THR A 40 17.77 -7.85 -15.34
CA THR A 40 19.07 -7.48 -15.89
C THR A 40 20.20 -7.93 -14.97
N LYS A 41 21.35 -8.27 -15.54
CA LYS A 41 22.56 -8.60 -14.78
C LYS A 41 23.04 -7.40 -13.97
N GLU A 42 22.87 -6.20 -14.51
CA GLU A 42 23.27 -4.93 -13.92
C GLU A 42 22.65 -4.70 -12.53
N PHE A 43 21.38 -5.10 -12.31
CA PHE A 43 20.65 -4.90 -11.06
C PHE A 43 20.31 -6.21 -10.32
N SER A 44 21.06 -7.28 -10.60
CA SER A 44 20.86 -8.59 -9.96
C SER A 44 21.61 -8.75 -8.63
N ASN A 45 22.52 -7.84 -8.29
CA ASN A 45 23.31 -7.83 -7.06
C ASN A 45 23.33 -6.44 -6.42
N LEU A 46 22.16 -5.98 -5.95
CA LEU A 46 22.04 -4.76 -5.17
C LEU A 46 22.40 -5.01 -3.69
N PRO A 47 22.72 -3.97 -2.90
CA PRO A 47 22.96 -4.14 -1.47
C PRO A 47 21.76 -4.78 -0.73
N ARG A 48 20.55 -4.51 -1.19
CA ARG A 48 19.30 -5.08 -0.66
C ARG A 48 18.18 -5.01 -1.72
N LYS A 49 17.05 -5.75 -1.49
CA LYS A 49 15.85 -5.66 -2.32
C LYS A 49 15.47 -4.21 -2.62
N PHE A 50 15.00 -3.95 -3.84
CA PHE A 50 14.67 -2.62 -4.32
C PHE A 50 13.26 -2.60 -4.89
N LYS A 51 12.39 -1.75 -4.34
CA LYS A 51 10.97 -1.63 -4.70
C LYS A 51 10.73 -0.32 -5.43
N MET A 52 9.98 -0.39 -6.52
CA MET A 52 9.70 0.78 -7.35
C MET A 52 8.21 0.91 -7.63
N SER A 53 7.78 2.15 -7.90
CA SER A 53 6.46 2.43 -8.43
C SER A 53 6.50 3.53 -9.49
N VAL A 54 5.59 3.42 -10.48
CA VAL A 54 5.34 4.41 -11.52
C VAL A 54 3.84 4.63 -11.61
N SER A 55 3.38 5.85 -11.46
CA SER A 55 1.96 6.17 -11.48
C SER A 55 1.70 7.51 -12.16
N GLY A 56 0.80 7.54 -13.16
CA GLY A 56 0.24 8.76 -13.76
C GLY A 56 -1.04 9.25 -13.09
N CYS A 57 -1.45 8.60 -11.98
CA CYS A 57 -2.69 8.87 -11.28
C CYS A 57 -2.48 9.81 -10.09
N ARG A 58 -3.36 10.82 -9.95
CA ARG A 58 -3.34 11.76 -8.81
C ARG A 58 -3.55 11.10 -7.45
N HIS A 59 -4.19 9.92 -7.42
CA HIS A 59 -4.51 9.22 -6.16
C HIS A 59 -3.33 8.47 -5.53
N ARG A 60 -2.20 8.32 -6.23
CA ARG A 60 -0.97 7.70 -5.72
C ARG A 60 -1.18 6.31 -5.08
N CYS A 61 -2.15 5.50 -5.59
CA CYS A 61 -2.53 4.20 -5.00
C CYS A 61 -1.38 3.20 -4.91
N ALA A 62 -0.30 3.38 -5.68
CA ALA A 62 0.93 2.59 -5.60
C ALA A 62 1.78 2.92 -4.37
N GLN A 63 1.37 3.91 -3.55
CA GLN A 63 2.03 4.34 -2.32
C GLN A 63 3.51 4.69 -2.53
N PRO A 64 3.81 5.69 -3.37
CA PRO A 64 5.17 6.09 -3.72
C PRO A 64 6.01 6.45 -2.50
N GLU A 65 5.40 6.98 -1.46
CA GLU A 65 6.03 7.45 -0.21
C GLU A 65 6.79 6.35 0.53
N VAL A 66 6.47 5.07 0.28
CA VAL A 66 7.08 3.92 0.98
C VAL A 66 7.78 2.94 0.04
N ASN A 67 8.09 3.37 -1.17
CA ASN A 67 8.94 2.65 -2.12
C ASN A 67 10.38 3.17 -2.08
N ASP A 68 11.36 2.32 -2.47
CA ASP A 68 12.77 2.72 -2.54
C ASP A 68 12.99 3.81 -3.60
N LEU A 69 12.19 3.77 -4.67
CA LEU A 69 12.20 4.72 -5.77
C LEU A 69 10.79 4.81 -6.37
N ALA A 70 10.28 6.01 -6.60
CA ALA A 70 8.95 6.20 -7.15
C ALA A 70 8.87 7.40 -8.10
N LEU A 71 8.14 7.22 -9.20
CA LEU A 71 7.75 8.26 -10.14
C LEU A 71 6.27 8.60 -9.92
N VAL A 72 6.01 9.86 -9.59
CA VAL A 72 4.66 10.40 -9.34
C VAL A 72 4.29 11.33 -10.48
N GLY A 73 3.38 10.87 -11.35
CA GLY A 73 2.96 11.62 -12.53
C GLY A 73 2.22 12.90 -12.17
N HIS A 74 2.55 13.93 -12.90
CA HIS A 74 1.83 15.21 -12.91
C HIS A 74 2.08 15.98 -14.22
N VAL A 75 1.32 17.04 -14.41
CA VAL A 75 1.53 17.96 -15.54
C VAL A 75 2.33 19.15 -15.03
N HIS A 76 3.47 19.41 -15.66
CA HIS A 76 4.32 20.56 -15.38
C HIS A 76 3.59 21.88 -15.74
N PRO A 77 3.89 23.03 -15.13
CA PRO A 77 3.22 24.31 -15.45
C PRO A 77 3.28 24.73 -16.93
N ASP A 78 4.26 24.27 -17.69
CA ASP A 78 4.38 24.50 -19.14
C ASP A 78 3.53 23.52 -19.99
N GLY A 79 2.77 22.61 -19.37
CA GLY A 79 1.90 21.67 -20.05
C GLY A 79 2.51 20.31 -20.38
N ARG A 80 3.81 20.08 -20.10
CA ARG A 80 4.45 18.77 -20.31
C ARG A 80 4.01 17.74 -19.26
N GLU A 81 3.73 16.53 -19.72
CA GLU A 81 3.53 15.37 -18.85
C GLU A 81 4.87 14.79 -18.38
N GLY A 82 4.98 14.47 -17.12
CA GLY A 82 6.19 13.89 -16.54
C GLY A 82 6.00 13.48 -15.10
N PHE A 83 7.10 13.34 -14.38
CA PHE A 83 7.09 12.76 -13.03
C PHE A 83 7.88 13.63 -12.05
N ASP A 84 7.34 13.78 -10.86
CA ASP A 84 8.10 14.10 -9.65
C ASP A 84 8.76 12.82 -9.11
N LEU A 85 9.89 12.93 -8.46
CA LEU A 85 10.76 11.81 -8.09
C LEU A 85 10.94 11.71 -6.58
N LEU A 86 10.52 10.57 -6.04
CA LEU A 86 10.65 10.24 -4.63
C LEU A 86 11.65 9.09 -4.44
N VAL A 87 12.58 9.21 -3.47
CA VAL A 87 13.64 8.23 -3.23
C VAL A 87 13.80 7.94 -1.73
N GLY A 88 14.08 6.69 -1.39
CA GLY A 88 14.46 6.30 -0.03
C GLY A 88 13.29 5.97 0.90
N GLY A 89 12.11 5.69 0.37
CA GLY A 89 10.99 5.20 1.16
C GLY A 89 11.12 3.72 1.53
N GLY A 90 10.45 3.32 2.59
CA GLY A 90 10.35 1.91 2.95
C GLY A 90 9.90 1.66 4.37
N LEU A 91 9.16 0.59 4.52
CA LEU A 91 8.67 0.08 5.80
C LEU A 91 9.68 -0.86 6.47
N SER A 92 9.24 -1.82 7.26
CA SER A 92 10.02 -2.75 8.09
C SER A 92 10.33 -2.14 9.47
N SER A 93 11.29 -2.69 10.20
CA SER A 93 11.63 -2.27 11.58
C SER A 93 12.10 -0.82 11.73
N SER A 94 12.51 -0.18 10.63
CA SER A 94 12.92 1.23 10.62
C SER A 94 12.20 1.93 9.47
N PRO A 95 10.91 2.24 9.60
CA PRO A 95 10.14 2.87 8.55
C PRO A 95 10.65 4.28 8.24
N ARG A 96 10.61 4.65 6.95
CA ARG A 96 10.94 5.99 6.48
C ARG A 96 10.07 6.31 5.27
N PHE A 97 9.58 7.52 5.20
CA PHE A 97 9.00 8.07 3.98
C PHE A 97 10.10 8.46 3.01
N ALA A 98 9.79 8.41 1.72
CA ALA A 98 10.70 8.83 0.68
C ALA A 98 10.94 10.35 0.71
N ASP A 99 12.16 10.75 0.41
CA ASP A 99 12.51 12.14 0.20
C ASP A 99 12.25 12.52 -1.28
N ARG A 100 11.79 13.73 -1.51
CA ARG A 100 11.67 14.31 -2.84
C ARG A 100 13.02 14.82 -3.33
N LEU A 101 13.40 14.53 -4.59
CA LEU A 101 14.66 15.05 -5.17
C LEU A 101 14.51 16.44 -5.81
N GLY A 102 13.32 17.02 -5.88
CA GLY A 102 13.09 18.35 -6.42
C GLY A 102 13.28 18.48 -7.95
N VAL A 103 13.01 17.40 -8.68
CA VAL A 103 13.22 17.33 -10.13
C VAL A 103 11.93 17.02 -10.86
N PHE A 104 11.83 17.49 -12.12
CA PHE A 104 10.85 17.04 -13.10
C PHE A 104 11.53 16.07 -14.07
N VAL A 105 10.98 14.86 -14.19
CA VAL A 105 11.47 13.84 -15.11
C VAL A 105 10.51 13.70 -16.28
N PRO A 106 10.88 14.12 -17.50
CA PRO A 106 10.08 13.86 -18.69
C PRO A 106 9.83 12.36 -18.88
N ARG A 107 8.66 11.99 -19.40
CA ARG A 107 8.26 10.57 -19.55
C ARG A 107 9.30 9.72 -20.28
N ALA A 108 9.86 10.26 -21.36
CA ALA A 108 10.88 9.55 -22.16
C ALA A 108 12.18 9.26 -21.40
N GLU A 109 12.50 10.03 -20.36
CA GLU A 109 13.73 9.90 -19.57
C GLU A 109 13.55 8.99 -18.34
N ALA A 110 12.33 8.62 -18.00
CA ALA A 110 12.01 7.86 -16.80
C ALA A 110 12.83 6.56 -16.64
N PRO A 111 13.01 5.70 -17.66
CA PRO A 111 13.79 4.47 -17.52
C PRO A 111 15.27 4.73 -17.19
N GLU A 112 15.90 5.71 -17.84
CA GLU A 112 17.33 6.03 -17.64
C GLU A 112 17.56 6.71 -16.30
N VAL A 113 16.71 7.62 -15.89
CA VAL A 113 16.82 8.27 -14.56
C VAL A 113 16.67 7.25 -13.44
N MET A 114 15.68 6.33 -13.54
CA MET A 114 15.54 5.28 -12.55
C MET A 114 16.73 4.30 -12.53
N ALA A 115 17.29 3.99 -13.69
CA ALA A 115 18.49 3.16 -13.79
C ALA A 115 19.72 3.86 -13.17
N ALA A 116 19.93 5.14 -13.42
CA ALA A 116 21.00 5.92 -12.83
C ALA A 116 20.94 5.95 -11.29
N ILE A 117 19.75 6.21 -10.74
CA ILE A 117 19.51 6.19 -9.28
C ILE A 117 19.79 4.81 -8.69
N THR A 118 19.35 3.75 -9.37
CA THR A 118 19.57 2.38 -8.90
C THR A 118 21.05 1.99 -8.99
N SER A 119 21.77 2.50 -9.99
CA SER A 119 23.23 2.34 -10.11
C SER A 119 23.96 3.04 -8.97
N ALA A 120 23.61 4.28 -8.66
CA ALA A 120 24.17 4.99 -7.50
C ALA A 120 23.93 4.22 -6.19
N TYR A 121 22.74 3.65 -6.01
CA TYR A 121 22.46 2.79 -4.86
C TYR A 121 23.25 1.48 -4.89
N ARG A 122 23.42 0.84 -6.05
CA ARG A 122 24.24 -0.37 -6.21
C ARG A 122 25.68 -0.14 -5.73
N ASP A 123 26.25 0.99 -6.10
CA ASP A 123 27.65 1.28 -5.93
C ASP A 123 27.97 1.91 -4.55
N HIS A 124 27.06 2.70 -3.99
CA HIS A 124 27.24 3.42 -2.72
C HIS A 124 26.40 2.88 -1.55
N GLY A 125 25.48 1.95 -1.79
CA GLY A 125 24.65 1.37 -0.74
C GLY A 125 25.47 0.50 0.22
N ASN A 126 25.14 0.56 1.50
CA ASN A 126 25.85 -0.19 2.55
C ASN A 126 25.71 -1.71 2.32
N ARG A 127 26.84 -2.43 2.26
CA ARG A 127 26.90 -3.89 2.13
C ARG A 127 27.39 -4.61 3.38
N ASP A 128 28.01 -3.89 4.32
CA ASP A 128 28.59 -4.48 5.53
C ASP A 128 27.51 -4.85 6.54
N LYS A 129 26.49 -4.02 6.66
CA LYS A 129 25.40 -4.21 7.63
C LYS A 129 24.06 -4.41 6.93
N ARG A 130 23.63 -5.67 6.77
CA ARG A 130 22.40 -6.04 6.05
C ARG A 130 21.14 -5.35 6.58
N THR A 131 21.06 -5.05 7.87
CA THR A 131 19.93 -4.32 8.48
C THR A 131 19.89 -2.84 8.10
N ARG A 132 20.99 -2.29 7.56
CA ARG A 132 21.13 -0.91 7.10
C ARG A 132 21.47 -0.81 5.61
N ALA A 133 21.18 -1.85 4.83
CA ALA A 133 21.57 -1.93 3.42
C ALA A 133 20.53 -1.33 2.44
N ARG A 134 19.28 -1.02 2.86
CA ARG A 134 18.28 -0.38 2.00
C ARG A 134 18.67 1.05 1.64
N ILE A 135 18.27 1.52 0.43
CA ILE A 135 18.57 2.87 -0.06
C ILE A 135 18.17 3.98 0.91
N LYS A 136 17.11 3.81 1.68
CA LYS A 136 16.68 4.79 2.69
C LYS A 136 17.76 5.15 3.72
N PHE A 137 18.70 4.25 3.99
CA PHE A 137 19.82 4.54 4.88
C PHE A 137 20.93 5.33 4.18
N LEU A 138 21.11 5.15 2.87
CA LEU A 138 22.00 5.98 2.07
C LEU A 138 21.46 7.41 2.00
N LEU A 139 20.15 7.57 1.71
CA LEU A 139 19.49 8.88 1.72
C LEU A 139 19.55 9.56 3.10
N ALA A 140 19.36 8.79 4.19
CA ALA A 140 19.50 9.32 5.54
C ALA A 140 20.90 9.82 5.89
N ALA A 141 21.93 9.20 5.29
CA ALA A 141 23.33 9.59 5.53
C ALA A 141 23.79 10.75 4.65
N TRP A 142 23.30 10.83 3.40
CA TRP A 142 23.75 11.82 2.43
C TRP A 142 22.84 13.05 2.34
N GLY A 143 21.56 12.91 2.59
CA GLY A 143 20.53 13.85 2.21
C GLY A 143 20.15 13.77 0.71
N PRO A 144 18.98 14.30 0.33
CA PRO A 144 18.50 14.26 -1.04
C PRO A 144 19.35 15.11 -1.99
N GLU A 145 19.89 16.26 -1.55
CA GLU A 145 20.68 17.17 -2.37
C GLU A 145 21.98 16.50 -2.82
N ARG A 146 22.79 15.98 -1.87
CA ARG A 146 24.03 15.27 -2.21
C ARG A 146 23.78 14.03 -3.04
N PHE A 147 22.70 13.29 -2.74
CA PHE A 147 22.35 12.12 -3.52
C PHE A 147 22.04 12.50 -4.97
N ARG A 148 21.26 13.57 -5.20
CA ARG A 148 20.97 14.13 -6.51
C ARG A 148 22.26 14.55 -7.25
N GLU A 149 23.14 15.31 -6.61
CA GLU A 149 24.43 15.74 -7.19
C GLU A 149 25.27 14.56 -7.69
N VAL A 150 25.36 13.49 -6.92
CA VAL A 150 26.09 12.28 -7.32
C VAL A 150 25.43 11.60 -8.50
N VAL A 151 24.10 11.46 -8.51
CA VAL A 151 23.36 10.87 -9.64
C VAL A 151 23.56 11.68 -10.91
N GLU A 152 23.43 12.99 -10.84
CA GLU A 152 23.60 13.89 -12.00
C GLU A 152 25.02 13.85 -12.56
N ARG A 153 26.04 13.94 -11.69
CA ARG A 153 27.44 14.01 -12.10
C ARG A 153 27.99 12.67 -12.59
N ASP A 154 27.79 11.60 -11.79
CA ASP A 154 28.53 10.35 -11.96
C ASP A 154 27.78 9.31 -12.79
N TYR A 155 26.45 9.43 -12.90
CA TYR A 155 25.61 8.43 -13.57
C TYR A 155 24.84 8.95 -14.78
N LEU A 156 24.42 10.23 -14.77
CA LEU A 156 23.72 10.83 -15.89
C LEU A 156 24.64 11.71 -16.77
N GLY A 157 25.72 12.26 -16.21
CA GLY A 157 26.59 13.20 -16.90
C GLY A 157 25.93 14.55 -17.25
N ARG A 158 24.76 14.82 -16.67
CA ARG A 158 23.98 16.04 -16.85
C ARG A 158 23.13 16.35 -15.62
N ARG A 159 22.70 17.60 -15.50
CA ARG A 159 21.72 18.00 -14.49
C ARG A 159 20.31 17.56 -14.88
N LEU A 160 19.52 17.22 -13.89
CA LEU A 160 18.07 17.03 -14.02
C LEU A 160 17.39 18.40 -13.93
N GLU A 161 16.28 18.55 -14.64
CA GLU A 161 15.46 19.75 -14.59
C GLU A 161 14.84 19.89 -13.19
N ASP A 162 14.92 21.10 -12.60
CA ASP A 162 14.21 21.39 -11.37
C ASP A 162 12.70 21.42 -11.65
N GLY A 163 11.90 20.85 -10.76
CA GLY A 163 10.47 20.76 -10.98
C GLY A 163 9.63 20.96 -9.71
N PRO A 164 8.36 21.36 -9.89
CA PRO A 164 7.43 21.52 -8.79
C PRO A 164 7.08 20.17 -8.16
N GLU A 165 6.59 20.21 -6.95
CA GLU A 165 6.03 19.03 -6.31
C GLU A 165 4.73 18.60 -7.01
N ALA A 166 4.57 17.28 -7.22
CA ALA A 166 3.32 16.74 -7.69
C ALA A 166 2.19 17.04 -6.68
N PRO A 167 1.00 17.47 -7.12
CA PRO A 167 -0.11 17.80 -6.22
C PRO A 167 -0.41 16.69 -5.22
N PRO A 168 -0.85 17.00 -3.99
CA PRO A 168 -1.18 15.99 -2.99
C PRO A 168 -2.29 15.06 -3.48
N SER A 169 -2.29 13.83 -2.97
CA SER A 169 -3.34 12.86 -3.32
C SER A 169 -4.67 13.26 -2.67
N PRO A 170 -5.76 13.32 -3.44
CA PRO A 170 -7.09 13.55 -2.85
C PRO A 170 -7.61 12.34 -2.04
N ASP A 171 -7.11 11.16 -2.29
CA ASP A 171 -7.39 9.93 -1.54
C ASP A 171 -6.22 8.94 -1.67
N ALA A 172 -5.23 9.07 -0.80
CA ALA A 172 -4.04 8.23 -0.77
C ALA A 172 -4.35 6.75 -0.40
N HIS A 173 -5.55 6.48 0.03
CA HIS A 173 -6.01 5.16 0.46
C HIS A 173 -7.07 4.54 -0.46
N ARG A 174 -7.26 5.09 -1.67
CA ARG A 174 -8.19 4.56 -2.66
C ARG A 174 -7.90 3.08 -2.91
N ASP A 175 -8.89 2.22 -2.67
CA ASP A 175 -8.79 0.76 -2.78
C ASP A 175 -9.40 0.18 -4.06
N HIS A 176 -10.13 1.00 -4.83
CA HIS A 176 -10.84 0.67 -6.08
C HIS A 176 -12.04 -0.28 -5.91
N VAL A 177 -12.47 -0.59 -4.69
CA VAL A 177 -13.64 -1.45 -4.42
C VAL A 177 -14.93 -0.71 -4.74
N GLY A 178 -15.88 -1.38 -5.40
CA GLY A 178 -17.12 -0.83 -5.88
C GLY A 178 -17.18 -0.68 -7.39
N VAL A 179 -18.22 -0.04 -7.89
CA VAL A 179 -18.41 0.27 -9.31
C VAL A 179 -17.94 1.69 -9.59
N HIS A 180 -17.10 1.85 -10.59
CA HIS A 180 -16.50 3.14 -10.93
C HIS A 180 -16.49 3.38 -12.42
N ARG A 181 -16.78 4.62 -12.83
CA ARG A 181 -16.79 5.04 -14.23
C ARG A 181 -15.38 5.13 -14.80
N GLN A 182 -15.17 4.56 -15.97
CA GLN A 182 -13.96 4.73 -16.79
C GLN A 182 -14.11 5.95 -17.71
N ARG A 183 -12.96 6.47 -18.22
CA ARG A 183 -12.95 7.62 -19.13
C ARG A 183 -13.65 7.35 -20.46
N ASP A 184 -13.74 6.09 -20.89
CA ASP A 184 -14.41 5.69 -22.15
C ASP A 184 -15.91 5.43 -21.99
N GLY A 185 -16.48 5.76 -20.83
CA GLY A 185 -17.89 5.58 -20.53
C GLY A 185 -18.29 4.17 -20.08
N ARG A 186 -17.37 3.23 -19.98
CA ARG A 186 -17.58 1.92 -19.34
C ARG A 186 -17.33 1.99 -17.84
N ASN A 187 -17.34 0.84 -17.18
CA ASN A 187 -17.06 0.76 -15.75
C ASN A 187 -15.95 -0.22 -15.45
N PHE A 188 -15.28 -0.01 -14.34
CA PHE A 188 -14.58 -1.08 -13.67
C PHE A 188 -15.31 -1.47 -12.39
N VAL A 189 -15.31 -2.77 -12.10
CA VAL A 189 -15.91 -3.35 -10.89
C VAL A 189 -14.75 -3.84 -10.02
N GLY A 190 -14.53 -3.17 -8.90
CA GLY A 190 -13.54 -3.56 -7.91
C GLY A 190 -14.16 -4.42 -6.83
N VAL A 191 -13.50 -5.52 -6.49
CA VAL A 191 -13.98 -6.51 -5.53
C VAL A 191 -12.94 -6.81 -4.46
N ALA A 192 -13.42 -7.26 -3.30
CA ALA A 192 -12.59 -7.51 -2.13
C ALA A 192 -12.56 -9.00 -1.77
N PRO A 193 -11.59 -9.79 -2.26
CA PRO A 193 -11.34 -11.11 -1.70
C PRO A 193 -11.05 -10.99 -0.20
N LEU A 194 -11.68 -11.85 0.61
CA LEU A 194 -11.54 -11.79 2.08
C LEU A 194 -10.07 -11.95 2.47
N VAL A 195 -9.51 -10.91 3.08
CA VAL A 195 -8.08 -10.75 3.42
C VAL A 195 -7.12 -11.05 2.24
N GLY A 196 -7.58 -10.81 1.00
CA GLY A 196 -6.82 -11.05 -0.22
C GLY A 196 -6.57 -12.54 -0.51
N ARG A 197 -7.42 -13.45 -0.02
CA ARG A 197 -7.32 -14.89 -0.30
C ARG A 197 -8.29 -15.26 -1.42
N THR A 198 -7.80 -15.98 -2.41
CA THR A 198 -8.57 -16.56 -3.50
C THR A 198 -7.84 -17.81 -4.02
N ASP A 199 -8.51 -18.64 -4.78
CA ASP A 199 -7.95 -19.84 -5.40
C ASP A 199 -7.89 -19.73 -6.93
N GLY A 200 -7.34 -20.77 -7.58
CA GLY A 200 -7.16 -20.80 -9.02
C GLY A 200 -8.47 -20.86 -9.80
N ASP A 201 -9.45 -21.62 -9.31
CA ASP A 201 -10.74 -21.79 -9.98
C ASP A 201 -11.52 -20.47 -9.96
N THR A 202 -11.53 -19.76 -8.85
CA THR A 202 -12.09 -18.41 -8.74
C THR A 202 -11.42 -17.44 -9.72
N LEU A 203 -10.08 -17.47 -9.85
CA LEU A 203 -9.38 -16.60 -10.81
C LEU A 203 -9.71 -16.95 -12.27
N VAL A 204 -9.90 -18.23 -12.59
CA VAL A 204 -10.37 -18.66 -13.92
C VAL A 204 -11.78 -18.13 -14.20
N ALA A 205 -12.70 -18.29 -13.24
CA ALA A 205 -14.07 -17.78 -13.37
C ALA A 205 -14.10 -16.24 -13.55
N VAL A 206 -13.23 -15.50 -12.84
CA VAL A 206 -13.10 -14.05 -13.05
C VAL A 206 -12.57 -13.73 -14.46
N ALA A 207 -11.61 -14.50 -14.97
CA ALA A 207 -11.09 -14.29 -16.33
C ALA A 207 -12.15 -14.55 -17.40
N GLU A 208 -12.98 -15.57 -17.23
CA GLU A 208 -14.12 -15.88 -18.11
C GLU A 208 -15.17 -14.78 -18.06
N LEU A 209 -15.55 -14.34 -16.85
CA LEU A 209 -16.47 -13.23 -16.65
C LEU A 209 -15.94 -11.95 -17.33
N ALA A 210 -14.66 -11.63 -17.16
CA ALA A 210 -14.06 -10.45 -17.78
C ALA A 210 -14.08 -10.51 -19.33
N ARG A 211 -13.94 -11.69 -19.92
CA ARG A 211 -14.07 -11.88 -21.39
C ARG A 211 -15.50 -11.74 -21.87
N GLU A 212 -16.46 -12.29 -21.12
CA GLU A 212 -17.86 -12.30 -21.48
C GLU A 212 -18.52 -10.93 -21.30
N LEU A 213 -18.25 -10.26 -20.17
CA LEU A 213 -18.92 -9.02 -19.79
C LEU A 213 -18.14 -7.75 -20.17
N GLY A 214 -16.86 -7.88 -20.45
CA GLY A 214 -15.96 -6.75 -20.73
C GLY A 214 -15.10 -6.96 -21.96
N ARG A 215 -13.81 -6.67 -21.84
CA ARG A 215 -12.79 -6.86 -22.88
C ARG A 215 -11.69 -7.85 -22.46
N GLY A 216 -11.97 -8.72 -21.50
CA GLY A 216 -11.03 -9.73 -21.01
C GLY A 216 -9.93 -9.20 -20.11
N ARG A 217 -10.13 -8.03 -19.48
CA ARG A 217 -9.13 -7.41 -18.62
C ARG A 217 -9.52 -7.48 -17.14
N ALA A 218 -8.67 -8.09 -16.33
CA ALA A 218 -8.72 -8.02 -14.87
C ALA A 218 -7.34 -7.69 -14.32
N ARG A 219 -7.26 -6.99 -13.19
CA ARG A 219 -6.00 -6.60 -12.57
C ARG A 219 -6.04 -6.75 -11.05
N LEU A 220 -4.91 -7.12 -10.46
CA LEU A 220 -4.73 -7.14 -9.01
C LEU A 220 -4.31 -5.75 -8.52
N THR A 221 -4.72 -5.40 -7.29
CA THR A 221 -4.35 -4.12 -6.68
C THR A 221 -3.29 -4.29 -5.60
N THR A 222 -2.61 -3.19 -5.27
CA THR A 222 -1.67 -3.14 -4.14
C THR A 222 -2.35 -3.29 -2.78
N GLN A 223 -3.69 -3.24 -2.72
CA GLN A 223 -4.52 -3.34 -1.53
C GLN A 223 -5.13 -4.74 -1.33
N GLN A 224 -4.55 -5.78 -1.98
CA GLN A 224 -5.09 -7.15 -1.97
C GLN A 224 -6.55 -7.22 -2.49
N LYS A 225 -6.89 -6.42 -3.48
CA LYS A 225 -8.18 -6.40 -4.15
C LYS A 225 -8.00 -6.79 -5.62
N LEU A 226 -9.11 -6.96 -6.33
CA LEU A 226 -9.13 -7.28 -7.75
C LEU A 226 -10.09 -6.33 -8.46
N VAL A 227 -9.78 -5.94 -9.69
CA VAL A 227 -10.67 -5.13 -10.52
C VAL A 227 -10.91 -5.82 -11.86
N VAL A 228 -12.18 -5.86 -12.29
CA VAL A 228 -12.61 -6.26 -13.63
C VAL A 228 -12.89 -5.00 -14.42
N LEU A 229 -12.28 -4.84 -15.58
CA LEU A 229 -12.34 -3.62 -16.38
C LEU A 229 -13.35 -3.75 -17.54
N ASP A 230 -13.74 -2.61 -18.10
CA ASP A 230 -14.47 -2.49 -19.37
C ASP A 230 -15.90 -3.01 -19.36
N VAL A 231 -16.55 -3.06 -18.22
CA VAL A 231 -17.92 -3.54 -18.07
C VAL A 231 -18.89 -2.45 -18.58
N PRO A 232 -19.74 -2.72 -19.60
CA PRO A 232 -20.77 -1.78 -20.05
C PRO A 232 -21.83 -1.55 -18.97
N ASP A 233 -22.50 -0.40 -18.97
CA ASP A 233 -23.53 -0.05 -17.96
C ASP A 233 -24.56 -1.14 -17.79
N GLN A 234 -25.07 -1.70 -18.90
CA GLN A 234 -26.14 -2.69 -18.92
C GLN A 234 -25.73 -4.04 -18.32
N ARG A 235 -24.44 -4.29 -18.14
CA ARG A 235 -23.90 -5.56 -17.60
C ARG A 235 -23.30 -5.40 -16.19
N VAL A 236 -23.36 -4.20 -15.58
CA VAL A 236 -22.76 -3.94 -14.25
C VAL A 236 -23.42 -4.79 -13.18
N ASP A 237 -24.75 -4.80 -13.11
CA ASP A 237 -25.49 -5.54 -12.07
C ASP A 237 -25.22 -7.06 -12.18
N GLU A 238 -25.17 -7.58 -13.41
CA GLU A 238 -24.81 -8.98 -13.66
C GLU A 238 -23.37 -9.28 -13.22
N ALA A 239 -22.43 -8.38 -13.54
CA ALA A 239 -21.02 -8.56 -13.13
C ALA A 239 -20.90 -8.58 -11.61
N VAL A 240 -21.56 -7.65 -10.92
CA VAL A 240 -21.57 -7.57 -9.46
C VAL A 240 -22.17 -8.85 -8.86
N ALA A 241 -23.33 -9.30 -9.32
CA ALA A 241 -24.01 -10.50 -8.81
C ALA A 241 -23.17 -11.76 -9.00
N ARG A 242 -22.54 -11.93 -10.18
CA ARG A 242 -21.68 -13.08 -10.45
C ARG A 242 -20.39 -13.07 -9.65
N LEU A 243 -19.78 -11.90 -9.45
CA LEU A 243 -18.59 -11.76 -8.61
C LEU A 243 -18.92 -12.06 -7.14
N ASP A 244 -20.09 -11.64 -6.67
CA ASP A 244 -20.55 -11.92 -5.31
C ASP A 244 -20.74 -13.43 -5.07
N THR A 245 -21.32 -14.17 -6.03
CA THR A 245 -21.43 -15.64 -5.95
C THR A 245 -20.07 -16.36 -5.90
N LEU A 246 -19.00 -15.73 -6.36
CA LEU A 246 -17.63 -16.22 -6.27
C LEU A 246 -16.95 -15.85 -4.94
N GLY A 247 -17.66 -15.23 -3.99
CA GLY A 247 -17.10 -14.72 -2.74
C GLY A 247 -16.23 -13.47 -2.91
N LEU A 248 -16.47 -12.72 -3.97
CA LEU A 248 -15.74 -11.50 -4.34
C LEU A 248 -16.68 -10.28 -4.33
N PRO A 249 -17.12 -9.80 -3.15
CA PRO A 249 -18.11 -8.73 -3.07
C PRO A 249 -17.55 -7.39 -3.57
N ALA A 250 -18.38 -6.67 -4.35
CA ALA A 250 -18.10 -5.28 -4.73
C ALA A 250 -18.55 -4.27 -3.65
N PHE A 251 -19.43 -4.68 -2.76
CA PHE A 251 -19.98 -3.84 -1.68
C PHE A 251 -19.90 -4.55 -0.31
N PRO A 252 -18.69 -4.97 0.12
CA PRO A 252 -18.51 -5.60 1.42
C PRO A 252 -18.70 -4.57 2.56
N SER A 253 -18.78 -5.06 3.81
CA SER A 253 -18.69 -4.20 4.99
C SER A 253 -17.39 -3.39 4.99
N GLN A 254 -17.37 -2.27 5.72
CA GLN A 254 -16.15 -1.45 5.82
C GLN A 254 -15.00 -2.21 6.51
N PHE A 255 -15.30 -3.13 7.42
CA PHE A 255 -14.30 -3.99 8.06
C PHE A 255 -13.67 -4.98 7.07
N HIS A 256 -14.48 -5.66 6.26
CA HIS A 256 -14.00 -6.54 5.20
C HIS A 256 -13.22 -5.76 4.14
N ARG A 257 -13.77 -4.62 3.67
CA ARG A 257 -13.17 -3.75 2.66
C ARG A 257 -11.80 -3.25 3.07
N GLY A 258 -11.66 -2.75 4.30
CA GLY A 258 -10.45 -2.12 4.79
C GLY A 258 -9.41 -3.08 5.36
N ALA A 259 -9.72 -4.38 5.48
CA ALA A 259 -8.79 -5.35 6.03
C ALA A 259 -7.73 -5.80 5.02
N MET A 260 -6.50 -5.97 5.52
CA MET A 260 -5.39 -6.55 4.79
C MET A 260 -4.55 -7.44 5.73
N ALA A 261 -4.23 -8.64 5.30
CA ALA A 261 -3.37 -9.55 6.07
C ALA A 261 -2.23 -10.09 5.21
N CYS A 262 -1.03 -10.13 5.75
CA CYS A 262 0.10 -10.75 5.04
C CYS A 262 -0.06 -12.28 5.01
N THR A 263 0.85 -12.96 4.33
CA THR A 263 0.82 -14.43 4.17
C THR A 263 0.85 -15.18 5.53
N GLY A 264 1.53 -14.63 6.55
CA GLY A 264 1.61 -15.24 7.87
C GLY A 264 2.37 -16.57 7.91
N LEU A 265 2.16 -17.34 8.98
CA LEU A 265 2.85 -18.61 9.22
C LEU A 265 2.55 -19.68 8.16
N THR A 266 1.42 -19.58 7.47
CA THR A 266 1.01 -20.58 6.45
C THR A 266 2.06 -20.79 5.36
N PHE A 267 2.72 -19.69 4.90
CA PHE A 267 3.68 -19.76 3.80
C PHE A 267 4.97 -18.94 4.03
N CYS A 268 5.11 -18.24 5.16
CA CYS A 268 6.25 -17.37 5.41
C CYS A 268 7.05 -17.80 6.64
N LYS A 269 8.26 -18.31 6.40
CA LYS A 269 9.20 -18.71 7.47
C LYS A 269 9.69 -17.56 8.36
N LEU A 270 9.41 -16.31 7.99
CA LEU A 270 9.77 -15.11 8.79
C LEU A 270 8.62 -14.63 9.66
N ALA A 271 7.43 -15.23 9.54
CA ALA A 271 6.30 -14.87 10.37
C ALA A 271 6.49 -15.42 11.80
N LEU A 272 6.08 -14.63 12.77
CA LEU A 272 6.13 -14.95 14.20
C LEU A 272 4.73 -15.27 14.74
N VAL A 273 3.68 -14.84 14.04
CA VAL A 273 2.28 -15.04 14.41
C VAL A 273 1.43 -15.37 13.17
N PRO A 274 0.27 -16.03 13.32
CA PRO A 274 -0.71 -16.20 12.25
C PRO A 274 -1.30 -14.84 11.84
N THR A 275 -1.92 -14.76 10.66
CA THR A 275 -2.42 -13.47 10.17
C THR A 275 -3.78 -13.56 9.49
N LYS A 276 -3.94 -14.42 8.47
CA LYS A 276 -5.17 -14.42 7.67
C LYS A 276 -6.37 -14.95 8.45
N GLU A 277 -6.22 -16.05 9.13
CA GLU A 277 -7.28 -16.64 9.94
C GLU A 277 -7.73 -15.68 11.07
N PRO A 278 -6.83 -15.16 11.92
CA PRO A 278 -7.22 -14.18 12.94
C PRO A 278 -7.83 -12.90 12.36
N ALA A 279 -7.39 -12.46 11.17
CA ALA A 279 -8.00 -11.30 10.52
C ALA A 279 -9.44 -11.59 10.05
N VAL A 280 -9.72 -12.81 9.55
CA VAL A 280 -11.09 -13.23 9.19
C VAL A 280 -12.00 -13.28 10.40
N GLU A 281 -11.53 -13.87 11.50
CA GLU A 281 -12.27 -13.93 12.76
C GLU A 281 -12.58 -12.52 13.29
N LEU A 282 -11.56 -11.66 13.30
CA LEU A 282 -11.72 -10.28 13.74
C LEU A 282 -12.72 -9.48 12.88
N ILE A 283 -12.73 -9.67 11.55
CA ILE A 283 -13.71 -9.04 10.67
C ILE A 283 -15.12 -9.46 11.04
N LYS A 284 -15.36 -10.78 11.24
CA LYS A 284 -16.67 -11.31 11.64
C LYS A 284 -17.14 -10.73 12.97
N GLU A 285 -16.27 -10.72 13.98
CA GLU A 285 -16.57 -10.14 15.29
C GLU A 285 -16.94 -8.66 15.21
N LEU A 286 -16.29 -7.90 14.33
CA LEU A 286 -16.56 -6.48 14.15
C LEU A 286 -17.87 -6.25 13.38
N GLU A 287 -18.17 -7.06 12.37
CA GLU A 287 -19.43 -7.02 11.63
C GLU A 287 -20.63 -7.34 12.54
N GLU A 288 -20.49 -8.32 13.42
CA GLU A 288 -21.50 -8.70 14.42
C GLU A 288 -21.68 -7.60 15.50
N ALA A 289 -20.58 -7.04 16.00
CA ALA A 289 -20.63 -6.02 17.05
C ALA A 289 -21.10 -4.65 16.57
N PHE A 290 -20.87 -4.31 15.30
CA PHE A 290 -21.19 -2.99 14.74
C PHE A 290 -21.92 -3.12 13.39
N PRO A 291 -23.13 -3.69 13.37
CA PRO A 291 -23.91 -3.80 12.15
C PRO A 291 -24.21 -2.40 11.59
N GLY A 292 -23.98 -2.21 10.29
CA GLY A 292 -24.19 -0.91 9.63
C GLY A 292 -23.08 0.13 9.89
N PHE A 293 -21.91 -0.27 10.38
CA PHE A 293 -20.75 0.64 10.46
C PHE A 293 -20.41 1.20 9.08
N ASP A 294 -20.44 2.53 8.96
CA ASP A 294 -20.29 3.28 7.70
C ASP A 294 -18.91 3.98 7.54
N GLY A 295 -18.14 4.03 8.63
CA GLY A 295 -16.83 4.68 8.65
C GLY A 295 -15.75 3.91 7.91
N LYS A 296 -14.85 4.59 7.20
CA LYS A 296 -13.65 3.94 6.67
C LYS A 296 -12.78 3.42 7.82
N VAL A 297 -12.28 2.19 7.68
CA VAL A 297 -11.33 1.58 8.62
C VAL A 297 -10.29 0.78 7.85
N ARG A 298 -9.02 0.96 8.20
CA ARG A 298 -7.90 0.16 7.67
C ARG A 298 -7.35 -0.69 8.80
N LEU A 299 -7.54 -2.00 8.67
CA LEU A 299 -7.12 -3.01 9.61
C LEU A 299 -6.05 -3.90 8.98
N ASN A 300 -4.80 -3.74 9.38
CA ASN A 300 -3.69 -4.46 8.76
C ASN A 300 -3.03 -5.43 9.73
N VAL A 301 -3.01 -6.73 9.38
CA VAL A 301 -2.44 -7.80 10.20
C VAL A 301 -1.17 -8.36 9.57
N ASN A 302 -0.07 -8.29 10.32
CA ASN A 302 1.26 -8.69 9.86
C ASN A 302 1.88 -9.76 10.76
N GLY A 303 2.50 -10.77 10.14
CA GLY A 303 3.16 -11.85 10.85
C GLY A 303 4.52 -11.47 11.47
N CYS A 304 5.11 -10.34 11.08
CA CYS A 304 6.42 -9.91 11.57
C CYS A 304 6.70 -8.44 11.23
N PRO A 305 7.79 -7.82 11.75
CA PRO A 305 8.14 -6.42 11.49
C PRO A 305 8.44 -6.06 10.03
N ASN A 306 8.52 -7.03 9.10
CA ASN A 306 8.75 -6.73 7.68
C ASN A 306 7.63 -5.92 7.00
N SER A 307 6.47 -5.81 7.63
CA SER A 307 5.37 -4.92 7.21
C SER A 307 4.84 -5.18 5.80
N CYS A 308 4.67 -6.45 5.43
CA CYS A 308 4.19 -6.82 4.09
C CYS A 308 2.74 -6.37 3.84
N ALA A 309 1.90 -6.34 4.88
CA ALA A 309 0.57 -5.75 4.85
C ALA A 309 0.53 -4.33 5.47
N ARG A 310 1.68 -3.66 5.58
CA ARG A 310 1.79 -2.22 5.87
C ARG A 310 1.07 -1.76 7.15
N TYR A 311 1.21 -2.52 8.25
CA TYR A 311 0.56 -2.21 9.53
C TYR A 311 0.87 -0.79 10.05
N GLN A 312 2.01 -0.23 9.67
CA GLN A 312 2.43 1.12 10.07
C GLN A 312 1.66 2.25 9.37
N LEU A 313 0.88 1.93 8.33
CA LEU A 313 0.14 2.89 7.52
C LEU A 313 -1.38 2.74 7.65
N SER A 314 -1.84 1.90 8.58
CA SER A 314 -3.26 1.65 8.84
C SER A 314 -3.77 2.37 10.07
N ASP A 315 -5.08 2.50 10.17
CA ASP A 315 -5.73 3.03 11.37
C ASP A 315 -5.43 2.12 12.55
N ILE A 316 -5.58 0.80 12.35
CA ILE A 316 -5.29 -0.25 13.33
C ILE A 316 -4.33 -1.25 12.68
N GLY A 317 -3.12 -1.33 13.20
CA GLY A 317 -2.07 -2.23 12.76
C GLY A 317 -1.72 -3.26 13.82
N LEU A 318 -1.85 -4.55 13.49
CA LEU A 318 -1.40 -5.67 14.32
C LEU A 318 -0.15 -6.29 13.69
N ALA A 319 0.91 -6.48 14.46
CA ALA A 319 2.16 -7.04 13.95
C ALA A 319 2.81 -8.00 14.95
N GLY A 320 3.21 -9.19 14.48
CA GLY A 320 4.13 -10.03 15.24
C GLY A 320 5.47 -9.35 15.42
N GLY A 321 6.04 -9.43 16.62
CA GLY A 321 7.34 -8.88 16.95
C GLY A 321 8.04 -9.69 18.01
N GLU A 322 9.37 -9.79 17.98
CA GLU A 322 10.16 -10.55 18.96
C GLU A 322 9.87 -10.08 20.39
N SER A 323 9.74 -8.77 20.60
CA SER A 323 9.42 -8.20 21.92
C SER A 323 7.97 -8.47 22.36
N ALA A 324 7.05 -8.77 21.45
CA ALA A 324 5.69 -9.17 21.81
C ALA A 324 5.64 -10.60 22.41
N GLY A 325 6.58 -11.45 22.01
CA GLY A 325 6.61 -12.87 22.38
C GLY A 325 5.68 -13.71 21.50
N GLU A 326 5.78 -15.03 21.65
CA GLU A 326 5.00 -15.98 20.88
C GLU A 326 3.48 -15.80 21.09
N GLY A 327 2.72 -15.90 20.01
CA GLY A 327 1.25 -15.78 20.05
C GLY A 327 0.70 -14.38 20.35
N ASN A 328 1.55 -13.33 20.38
CA ASN A 328 1.12 -11.98 20.68
C ASN A 328 1.41 -11.02 19.52
N TYR A 329 0.61 -9.95 19.44
CA TYR A 329 0.79 -8.86 18.50
C TYR A 329 1.24 -7.57 19.19
N GLN A 330 2.00 -6.76 18.48
CA GLN A 330 2.15 -5.34 18.77
C GLN A 330 0.96 -4.60 18.16
N LEU A 331 0.41 -3.63 18.87
CA LEU A 331 -0.67 -2.76 18.39
C LEU A 331 -0.10 -1.39 17.99
N HIS A 332 -0.34 -1.01 16.74
CA HIS A 332 0.00 0.27 16.17
C HIS A 332 -1.27 1.00 15.72
N LEU A 333 -1.39 2.29 16.03
CA LEU A 333 -2.59 3.09 15.75
C LEU A 333 -2.27 4.39 15.02
N GLY A 334 -3.16 4.83 14.14
CA GLY A 334 -3.17 6.17 13.55
C GLY A 334 -2.18 6.40 12.40
N GLY A 335 -1.78 5.35 11.67
CA GLY A 335 -0.94 5.51 10.46
C GLY A 335 -1.68 6.18 9.32
N ASP A 336 -0.98 6.96 8.49
CA ASP A 336 -1.57 7.67 7.35
C ASP A 336 -0.58 7.92 6.21
N LEU A 337 -1.12 7.99 4.99
CA LEU A 337 -0.44 8.43 3.75
C LEU A 337 -1.05 9.69 3.14
N GLY A 338 -2.13 10.24 3.74
CA GLY A 338 -2.77 11.47 3.30
C GLY A 338 -2.02 12.74 3.72
N GLU A 339 -2.73 13.84 3.85
CA GLU A 339 -2.18 15.14 4.25
C GLU A 339 -1.41 15.09 5.59
N GLY A 340 -1.82 14.16 6.47
CA GLY A 340 -1.15 13.94 7.74
C GLY A 340 -0.10 12.85 7.73
N LEU A 341 0.66 12.66 6.63
CA LEU A 341 1.68 11.62 6.45
C LEU A 341 2.40 11.22 7.76
N ALA A 342 2.08 10.04 8.27
CA ALA A 342 2.61 9.56 9.55
C ALA A 342 2.61 8.04 9.64
N PHE A 343 3.57 7.51 10.38
CA PHE A 343 3.52 6.11 10.81
C PHE A 343 2.68 5.96 12.07
N GLY A 344 1.90 4.89 12.15
CA GLY A 344 1.15 4.52 13.34
C GLY A 344 2.06 4.37 14.55
N HIS A 345 1.63 4.94 15.68
CA HIS A 345 2.32 4.81 16.94
C HIS A 345 2.08 3.43 17.56
N ARG A 346 3.14 2.80 18.07
CA ARG A 346 3.01 1.57 18.86
C ARG A 346 2.47 1.91 20.26
N VAL A 347 1.20 1.57 20.50
CA VAL A 347 0.51 1.86 21.77
C VAL A 347 0.55 0.70 22.75
N ARG A 348 0.71 -0.54 22.23
CA ARG A 348 0.95 -1.73 23.07
C ARG A 348 1.99 -2.64 22.45
N GLU A 349 2.91 -3.09 23.30
CA GLU A 349 3.97 -4.04 22.95
C GLU A 349 3.44 -5.47 22.83
N ARG A 350 2.48 -5.83 23.66
CA ARG A 350 1.95 -7.19 23.76
C ARG A 350 0.43 -7.19 23.89
N VAL A 351 -0.23 -7.71 22.87
CA VAL A 351 -1.67 -8.02 22.83
C VAL A 351 -1.78 -9.50 22.53
N PRO A 352 -2.27 -10.33 23.48
CA PRO A 352 -2.54 -11.74 23.22
C PRO A 352 -3.47 -11.91 22.02
N ALA A 353 -3.26 -12.96 21.23
CA ALA A 353 -4.13 -13.23 20.07
C ALA A 353 -5.61 -13.34 20.46
N SER A 354 -5.89 -13.96 21.63
CA SER A 354 -7.22 -14.06 22.21
C SER A 354 -7.90 -12.73 22.54
N ASP A 355 -7.11 -11.68 22.75
CA ASP A 355 -7.62 -10.38 23.20
C ASP A 355 -7.79 -9.38 22.04
N THR A 356 -7.29 -9.71 20.84
CA THR A 356 -7.30 -8.79 19.71
C THR A 356 -8.69 -8.31 19.33
N GLY A 357 -9.69 -9.22 19.36
CA GLY A 357 -11.09 -8.89 19.11
C GLY A 357 -11.63 -7.88 20.11
N ALA A 358 -11.44 -8.13 21.41
CA ALA A 358 -11.89 -7.22 22.46
C ALA A 358 -11.20 -5.84 22.36
N VAL A 359 -9.91 -5.82 22.10
CA VAL A 359 -9.12 -4.59 21.94
C VAL A 359 -9.63 -3.75 20.77
N VAL A 360 -9.80 -4.35 19.58
CA VAL A 360 -10.23 -3.62 18.39
C VAL A 360 -11.70 -3.17 18.53
N ARG A 361 -12.58 -4.01 19.09
CA ARG A 361 -13.96 -3.59 19.40
C ARG A 361 -13.99 -2.39 20.34
N GLY A 362 -13.15 -2.39 21.38
CA GLY A 362 -13.06 -1.26 22.32
C GLY A 362 -12.66 0.06 21.61
N LEU A 363 -11.69 0.00 20.69
CA LEU A 363 -11.28 1.18 19.90
C LEU A 363 -12.40 1.67 18.97
N VAL A 364 -13.10 0.77 18.28
CA VAL A 364 -14.21 1.14 17.40
C VAL A 364 -15.40 1.69 18.21
N ALA A 365 -15.72 1.09 19.36
CA ALA A 365 -16.76 1.59 20.26
C ALA A 365 -16.44 2.98 20.80
N GLY A 366 -15.19 3.22 21.24
CA GLY A 366 -14.73 4.54 21.68
C GLY A 366 -14.84 5.58 20.57
N TYR A 367 -14.42 5.25 19.36
CA TYR A 367 -14.60 6.12 18.19
C TYR A 367 -16.08 6.48 17.96
N LEU A 368 -16.97 5.49 17.95
CA LEU A 368 -18.39 5.74 17.73
C LEU A 368 -19.04 6.59 18.81
N ALA A 369 -18.58 6.47 20.05
CA ALA A 369 -19.06 7.26 21.19
C ALA A 369 -18.56 8.70 21.19
N GLU A 370 -17.37 8.97 20.66
CA GLU A 370 -16.68 10.25 20.82
C GLU A 370 -16.41 11.00 19.50
N ARG A 371 -16.70 10.37 18.35
CA ARG A 371 -16.43 10.99 17.04
C ARG A 371 -17.21 12.28 16.85
N GLN A 372 -16.54 13.28 16.30
CA GLN A 372 -17.17 14.51 15.84
C GLN A 372 -17.82 14.30 14.47
N ALA A 373 -18.70 15.22 14.06
CA ALA A 373 -19.35 15.16 12.76
C ALA A 373 -18.29 15.19 11.62
N GLY A 374 -18.31 14.18 10.76
CA GLY A 374 -17.36 14.02 9.66
C GLY A 374 -15.98 13.51 10.05
N GLU A 375 -15.72 13.24 11.34
CA GLU A 375 -14.44 12.72 11.80
C GLU A 375 -14.26 11.24 11.41
N THR A 376 -13.10 10.92 10.83
CA THR A 376 -12.71 9.56 10.50
C THR A 376 -12.12 8.84 11.71
N LEU A 377 -12.14 7.50 11.72
CA LEU A 377 -11.45 6.70 12.74
C LEU A 377 -9.97 7.10 12.85
N GLN A 378 -9.31 7.30 11.72
CA GLN A 378 -7.91 7.71 11.66
C GLN A 378 -7.68 9.06 12.35
N SER A 379 -8.49 10.09 12.05
CA SER A 379 -8.39 11.42 12.66
C SER A 379 -8.66 11.35 14.17
N TRP A 380 -9.67 10.58 14.57
CA TRP A 380 -10.00 10.35 15.97
C TRP A 380 -8.84 9.69 16.74
N LEU A 381 -8.25 8.61 16.18
CA LEU A 381 -7.10 7.94 16.79
C LEU A 381 -5.89 8.88 16.97
N ARG A 382 -5.66 9.76 16.02
CA ARG A 382 -4.52 10.70 16.07
C ARG A 382 -4.70 11.85 17.08
N ARG A 383 -5.92 12.26 17.35
CA ARG A 383 -6.17 13.31 18.36
C ARG A 383 -6.21 12.78 19.80
N GLN A 384 -6.30 11.46 19.98
CA GLN A 384 -6.29 10.88 21.31
C GLN A 384 -4.89 10.88 21.92
N PRO A 385 -4.75 11.19 23.21
CA PRO A 385 -3.50 11.01 23.93
C PRO A 385 -3.05 9.54 23.91
N PRO A 386 -1.74 9.25 23.79
CA PRO A 386 -1.23 7.87 23.76
C PRO A 386 -1.66 7.02 24.97
N GLU A 387 -1.74 7.63 26.16
CA GLU A 387 -2.21 6.98 27.41
C GLU A 387 -3.68 6.58 27.32
N THR A 388 -4.52 7.40 26.71
CA THR A 388 -5.94 7.10 26.47
C THR A 388 -6.08 5.89 25.53
N LEU A 389 -5.35 5.89 24.41
CA LEU A 389 -5.34 4.77 23.47
C LEU A 389 -4.80 3.49 24.12
N ALA A 390 -3.77 3.58 24.94
CA ALA A 390 -3.24 2.47 25.71
C ALA A 390 -4.26 1.93 26.74
N ALA A 391 -5.03 2.81 27.38
CA ALA A 391 -6.10 2.40 28.30
C ALA A 391 -7.25 1.71 27.56
N MET A 392 -7.76 2.30 26.48
CA MET A 392 -8.82 1.72 25.63
C MET A 392 -8.44 0.37 25.00
N SER A 393 -7.14 0.16 24.77
CA SER A 393 -6.63 -1.10 24.23
C SER A 393 -6.48 -2.23 25.27
N LYS A 394 -6.84 -2.01 26.52
CA LYS A 394 -6.91 -3.10 27.53
C LYS A 394 -8.23 -3.83 27.35
N PRO A 395 -8.25 -5.20 27.37
CA PRO A 395 -9.50 -5.94 27.44
C PRO A 395 -10.28 -5.45 28.67
N ALA A 396 -11.58 -5.23 28.51
CA ALA A 396 -12.43 -5.00 29.67
C ALA A 396 -12.26 -6.21 30.61
N VAL A 397 -11.89 -5.95 31.85
CA VAL A 397 -11.90 -7.00 32.88
C VAL A 397 -13.36 -7.41 33.01
N VAL A 398 -13.73 -8.54 32.43
CA VAL A 398 -15.03 -9.14 32.69
C VAL A 398 -14.98 -9.49 34.18
N GLY A 399 -15.57 -8.63 35.01
CA GLY A 399 -15.71 -8.88 36.43
C GLY A 399 -16.48 -10.18 36.58
N GLY A 400 -15.80 -11.20 37.09
CA GLY A 400 -16.46 -12.41 37.53
C GLY A 400 -17.49 -12.02 38.60
N ALA A 401 -18.75 -12.27 38.28
CA ALA A 401 -19.82 -12.31 39.25
C ALA A 401 -19.91 -13.74 39.79
#